data_881dbe64404d4262b50f2832eafef408
#
_entry.id   881dbe64404d4262b50f2832eafef408
#
_cell.length_a   1.000
_cell.length_b   1.000
_cell.length_c   1.000
_cell.angle_alpha   90.00
_cell.angle_beta   90.00
_cell.angle_gamma   90.00
#
_symmetry.space_group_name_H-M   'P 1'
#
loop_
_entity.id
_entity.type
_entity.pdbx_description
1 polymer ?
#
loop_
_entity_poly.entity_id
_entity_poly.type
_entity_poly.pdbx_seq_one_letter_code
_entity_poly.pdbx_strand_id
1 'polypeptide(L)'
;MTGEQPLDSILIGTNVLHYICRTPAVSPVSIGDLIVIDDQQKQCRFFARVTGIEHEEDLTPANPDNTTILIHAFPIGCIGGDQIFRKPRIMPTRFSSVRTLAPEDITYLNQFMGEIEVGLVVSGQRPIPDLPVRIPAKVLSQHMGVFATTGMGKSNFMKVFCASSISARKFGLLIIDPHGEYAAGLSSDFESRGLLHHPEADTGLAVYSIQNERIRDELAMKQLLINHDDLMITDLTLIFDLLPSEREVMNLLTTFPGHDIIDFFMNEDVESLPSHIKTTAHIGDHQDIAQRIRSAGPDALRVVQRQIQTLVEISSIFLHKTESSVSSIIEDLLDNKVVLIDIPRMSEVAELFLLSVISRGVLQRYKNVVQSGRPGEDEPHHVLLTIEEAQRVLSMDSEKTGIFRQIAMEGRKFGVGLCAITQQPKNIDPRFLAQMNTFVVMGLADRHDRETIASSAKHDLRVLDLEIQTLDRGDAIISTIGIPFPISCHVHRYEDYIE
;
A
#
# COMPACT_ATOMS: atom_id res chain seq x y z
N MET A 1 26.22 -25.58 -7.07
CA MET A 1 27.22 -25.69 -5.98
C MET A 1 27.83 -24.30 -5.81
N THR A 2 27.17 -23.43 -5.04
CA THR A 2 27.71 -22.15 -4.60
C THR A 2 28.27 -22.41 -3.20
N GLY A 3 29.54 -22.80 -3.16
CA GLY A 3 30.24 -23.08 -1.90
C GLY A 3 30.30 -21.83 -1.03
N GLU A 4 30.14 -22.04 0.27
CA GLU A 4 30.54 -21.10 1.31
C GLU A 4 31.91 -20.54 0.97
N GLN A 5 32.00 -19.23 0.73
CA GLN A 5 33.31 -18.57 0.78
C GLN A 5 33.48 -18.08 2.22
N PRO A 6 34.41 -18.71 3.00
CA PRO A 6 34.78 -18.13 4.28
C PRO A 6 35.36 -16.74 4.00
N LEU A 7 34.76 -15.72 4.61
CA LEU A 7 35.21 -14.34 4.46
C LEU A 7 36.55 -14.09 5.14
N ASP A 8 37.21 -15.06 5.75
CA ASP A 8 38.37 -14.88 6.66
C ASP A 8 38.25 -13.66 7.58
N SER A 9 36.99 -13.33 7.94
CA SER A 9 36.63 -12.13 8.60
C SER A 9 36.44 -12.40 10.10
N ILE A 10 36.77 -11.43 10.90
CA ILE A 10 36.60 -11.49 12.36
C ILE A 10 35.91 -10.26 12.92
N LEU A 11 35.13 -10.46 13.95
CA LEU A 11 34.51 -9.41 14.72
C LEU A 11 35.56 -8.71 15.59
N ILE A 12 35.80 -7.41 15.40
CA ILE A 12 36.79 -6.65 16.17
C ILE A 12 36.18 -5.68 17.18
N GLY A 13 35.00 -5.15 16.88
CA GLY A 13 34.31 -4.19 17.74
C GLY A 13 32.81 -4.48 17.81
N THR A 14 32.22 -4.33 18.98
CA THR A 14 30.79 -4.52 19.17
C THR A 14 30.20 -3.56 20.17
N ASN A 15 28.97 -3.14 19.88
CA ASN A 15 27.97 -2.79 20.89
C ASN A 15 26.66 -3.44 20.49
N VAL A 16 25.59 -3.30 21.27
CA VAL A 16 24.31 -3.98 20.98
C VAL A 16 23.63 -3.46 19.70
N LEU A 17 24.06 -2.29 19.22
CA LEU A 17 23.46 -1.61 18.08
C LEU A 17 24.36 -1.61 16.82
N HIS A 18 25.62 -2.00 16.95
CA HIS A 18 26.57 -1.87 15.87
C HIS A 18 27.73 -2.87 16.00
N TYR A 19 28.02 -3.58 14.93
CA TYR A 19 29.17 -4.50 14.82
C TYR A 19 30.20 -3.96 13.86
N ILE A 20 31.48 -4.14 14.18
CA ILE A 20 32.61 -3.81 13.31
C ILE A 20 33.39 -5.09 13.07
N CYS A 21 33.45 -5.48 11.80
CA CYS A 21 34.19 -6.68 11.36
C CYS A 21 35.39 -6.27 10.50
N ARG A 22 36.50 -6.93 10.69
CA ARG A 22 37.68 -6.79 9.82
C ARG A 22 37.67 -7.92 8.82
N THR A 23 37.84 -7.59 7.54
CA THR A 23 37.84 -8.55 6.43
C THR A 23 38.93 -8.21 5.42
N PRO A 24 39.52 -9.18 4.67
CA PRO A 24 40.43 -8.90 3.56
C PRO A 24 39.72 -8.00 2.51
N ALA A 25 40.45 -7.05 1.94
CA ALA A 25 39.91 -6.11 0.96
C ALA A 25 39.46 -6.78 -0.36
N VAL A 26 39.96 -7.98 -0.64
CA VAL A 26 39.54 -8.79 -1.79
C VAL A 26 38.18 -9.50 -1.59
N SER A 27 37.61 -9.45 -0.40
CA SER A 27 36.34 -10.09 -0.10
C SER A 27 35.19 -9.35 -0.82
N PRO A 28 34.29 -10.05 -1.52
CA PRO A 28 33.19 -9.44 -2.26
C PRO A 28 32.05 -9.10 -1.33
N VAL A 29 32.22 -8.06 -0.50
CA VAL A 29 31.20 -7.58 0.43
C VAL A 29 30.62 -6.28 -0.09
N SER A 30 29.30 -6.16 -0.05
CA SER A 30 28.54 -4.99 -0.50
C SER A 30 27.65 -4.45 0.63
N ILE A 31 27.25 -3.19 0.53
CA ILE A 31 26.21 -2.62 1.40
C ILE A 31 24.91 -3.40 1.17
N GLY A 32 24.20 -3.69 2.26
CA GLY A 32 23.01 -4.54 2.22
C GLY A 32 23.28 -6.04 2.38
N ASP A 33 24.55 -6.49 2.33
CA ASP A 33 24.87 -7.90 2.57
C ASP A 33 24.42 -8.37 3.95
N LEU A 34 23.89 -9.59 3.98
CA LEU A 34 23.55 -10.28 5.21
C LEU A 34 24.75 -11.14 5.64
N ILE A 35 25.24 -10.90 6.85
CA ILE A 35 26.37 -11.63 7.44
C ILE A 35 25.94 -12.36 8.70
N VAL A 36 26.60 -13.47 8.97
CA VAL A 36 26.42 -14.29 10.17
C VAL A 36 27.71 -14.27 10.98
N ILE A 37 27.54 -14.03 12.27
CA ILE A 37 28.63 -14.08 13.25
C ILE A 37 28.40 -15.32 14.11
N ASP A 38 29.30 -16.31 14.00
CA ASP A 38 29.23 -17.57 14.72
C ASP A 38 29.94 -17.44 16.07
N ASP A 39 29.20 -17.30 17.13
CA ASP A 39 29.78 -17.25 18.51
C ASP A 39 29.73 -18.64 19.15
N GLN A 40 30.85 -19.36 19.05
CA GLN A 40 30.99 -20.69 19.63
C GLN A 40 30.94 -20.68 21.17
N GLN A 41 31.42 -19.61 21.81
CA GLN A 41 31.42 -19.52 23.29
C GLN A 41 30.01 -19.40 23.86
N LYS A 42 29.14 -18.66 23.16
CA LYS A 42 27.73 -18.45 23.57
C LYS A 42 26.78 -19.43 22.91
N GLN A 43 27.28 -20.27 22.00
CA GLN A 43 26.46 -21.17 21.17
C GLN A 43 25.33 -20.43 20.47
N CYS A 44 25.65 -19.24 19.93
CA CYS A 44 24.68 -18.35 19.26
C CYS A 44 25.20 -17.94 17.89
N ARG A 45 24.27 -17.84 16.94
CA ARG A 45 24.49 -17.18 15.64
C ARG A 45 23.85 -15.80 15.68
N PHE A 46 24.60 -14.77 15.35
CA PHE A 46 24.11 -13.42 15.22
C PHE A 46 24.02 -13.04 13.76
N PHE A 47 22.91 -12.45 13.37
CA PHE A 47 22.63 -11.97 12.04
C PHE A 47 22.79 -10.46 12.00
N ALA A 48 23.48 -9.95 11.02
CA ALA A 48 23.68 -8.52 10.83
C ALA A 48 23.62 -8.15 9.34
N ARG A 49 23.32 -6.89 9.08
CA ARG A 49 23.32 -6.31 7.72
C ARG A 49 24.46 -5.31 7.61
N VAL A 50 25.19 -5.37 6.52
CA VAL A 50 26.25 -4.43 6.20
C VAL A 50 25.64 -3.07 5.86
N THR A 51 26.05 -2.03 6.60
CA THR A 51 25.56 -0.66 6.43
C THR A 51 26.65 0.32 6.00
N GLY A 52 27.91 -0.10 6.08
CA GLY A 52 29.04 0.72 5.65
C GLY A 52 30.30 -0.11 5.47
N ILE A 53 31.18 0.36 4.61
CA ILE A 53 32.49 -0.26 4.31
C ILE A 53 33.51 0.88 4.24
N GLU A 54 34.63 0.74 4.94
CA GLU A 54 35.73 1.71 4.91
C GLU A 54 37.09 1.01 4.91
N HIS A 55 38.12 1.68 4.41
CA HIS A 55 39.50 1.20 4.51
C HIS A 55 40.01 1.37 5.94
N GLU A 56 40.80 0.42 6.43
CA GLU A 56 41.48 0.56 7.71
C GLU A 56 42.64 1.59 7.53
N GLU A 57 42.73 2.61 8.41
CA GLU A 57 43.63 3.75 8.25
C GLU A 57 45.15 3.41 8.37
N ASP A 58 45.53 2.25 8.87
CA ASP A 58 46.94 1.88 9.11
C ASP A 58 47.64 1.27 7.87
N LEU A 59 47.36 1.77 6.67
CA LEU A 59 47.97 1.27 5.44
C LEU A 59 49.34 1.89 5.20
N THR A 60 50.41 1.16 5.49
CA THR A 60 51.71 1.43 4.85
C THR A 60 51.71 0.85 3.43
N PRO A 61 52.14 1.60 2.38
CA PRO A 61 52.09 1.16 0.97
C PRO A 61 52.94 -0.07 0.64
N ALA A 62 53.58 -0.67 1.67
CA ALA A 62 54.61 -1.71 1.46
C ALA A 62 54.05 -3.10 1.12
N ASN A 63 52.77 -3.38 1.24
CA ASN A 63 52.20 -4.71 0.93
C ASN A 63 50.74 -4.62 0.48
N PRO A 64 50.45 -4.39 -0.82
CA PRO A 64 49.09 -4.26 -1.34
C PRO A 64 48.27 -5.54 -1.20
N ASP A 65 48.87 -6.70 -1.06
CA ASP A 65 48.18 -8.00 -0.94
C ASP A 65 47.59 -8.26 0.46
N ASN A 66 47.91 -7.42 1.45
CA ASN A 66 47.50 -7.60 2.83
C ASN A 66 46.56 -6.43 3.33
N THR A 67 45.86 -5.80 2.42
CA THR A 67 44.91 -4.72 2.77
C THR A 67 43.66 -5.30 3.39
N THR A 68 43.23 -4.68 4.50
CA THR A 68 41.96 -5.02 5.17
C THR A 68 40.99 -3.86 5.10
N ILE A 69 39.71 -4.19 5.12
CA ILE A 69 38.59 -3.24 5.22
C ILE A 69 37.83 -3.48 6.50
N LEU A 70 37.20 -2.42 6.99
CA LEU A 70 36.27 -2.46 8.10
C LEU A 70 34.85 -2.46 7.57
N ILE A 71 34.07 -3.45 8.02
CA ILE A 71 32.66 -3.57 7.71
C ILE A 71 31.88 -3.13 8.92
N HIS A 72 31.02 -2.13 8.73
CA HIS A 72 30.04 -1.68 9.70
C HIS A 72 28.74 -2.44 9.45
N ALA A 73 28.21 -3.12 10.47
CA ALA A 73 27.02 -3.91 10.33
C ALA A 73 26.00 -3.65 11.44
N PHE A 74 24.73 -3.57 11.05
CA PHE A 74 23.60 -3.39 11.95
C PHE A 74 23.03 -4.75 12.39
N PRO A 75 22.92 -5.02 13.70
CA PRO A 75 22.36 -6.27 14.20
C PRO A 75 20.91 -6.46 13.86
N ILE A 76 20.55 -7.58 13.24
CA ILE A 76 19.17 -7.93 12.87
C ILE A 76 18.54 -8.84 13.91
N GLY A 77 19.28 -9.87 14.35
CA GLY A 77 18.76 -10.86 15.26
C GLY A 77 19.83 -11.84 15.73
N CYS A 78 19.43 -12.77 16.57
CA CYS A 78 20.26 -13.88 16.99
C CYS A 78 19.45 -15.16 17.19
N ILE A 79 20.10 -16.32 17.01
CA ILE A 79 19.54 -17.64 17.23
C ILE A 79 20.48 -18.37 18.21
N GLY A 80 19.94 -18.80 19.33
CA GLY A 80 20.62 -19.62 20.32
C GLY A 80 20.40 -21.12 20.08
N GLY A 81 20.84 -21.94 21.06
CA GLY A 81 20.67 -23.41 21.03
C GLY A 81 19.21 -23.88 20.95
N ASP A 82 18.25 -23.05 21.34
CA ASP A 82 16.80 -23.32 21.24
C ASP A 82 16.22 -23.09 19.83
N GLN A 83 17.04 -22.66 18.89
CA GLN A 83 16.66 -22.41 17.49
C GLN A 83 15.56 -21.35 17.30
N ILE A 84 15.38 -20.43 18.27
CA ILE A 84 14.40 -19.35 18.18
C ILE A 84 15.10 -18.06 17.77
N PHE A 85 14.62 -17.43 16.71
CA PHE A 85 15.11 -16.12 16.28
C PHE A 85 14.59 -15.02 17.24
N ARG A 86 15.50 -14.20 17.76
CA ARG A 86 15.22 -13.09 18.67
C ARG A 86 15.95 -11.83 18.25
N LYS A 87 15.40 -10.68 18.60
CA LYS A 87 16.16 -9.42 18.53
C LYS A 87 17.36 -9.51 19.46
N PRO A 88 18.55 -9.07 19.05
CA PRO A 88 19.77 -9.21 19.84
C PRO A 88 19.68 -8.30 21.07
N ARG A 89 19.81 -8.91 22.25
CA ARG A 89 19.94 -8.22 23.53
C ARG A 89 21.28 -8.49 24.20
N ILE A 90 22.09 -9.32 23.57
CA ILE A 90 23.44 -9.69 23.95
C ILE A 90 24.39 -9.39 22.80
N MET A 91 25.64 -9.14 23.11
CA MET A 91 26.68 -8.93 22.10
C MET A 91 27.38 -10.25 21.75
N PRO A 92 27.79 -10.47 20.49
CA PRO A 92 28.69 -11.57 20.16
C PRO A 92 30.06 -11.40 20.83
N THR A 93 30.74 -12.50 21.07
CA THR A 93 32.08 -12.50 21.63
C THR A 93 33.09 -11.93 20.61
N ARG A 94 34.03 -11.11 21.09
CA ARG A 94 35.07 -10.54 20.25
C ARG A 94 35.91 -11.64 19.59
N PHE A 95 36.30 -11.45 18.34
CA PHE A 95 37.03 -12.40 17.48
C PHE A 95 36.19 -13.62 17.05
N SER A 96 34.87 -13.60 17.21
CA SER A 96 34.01 -14.58 16.56
C SER A 96 34.17 -14.51 15.04
N SER A 97 34.05 -15.67 14.39
CA SER A 97 34.14 -15.78 12.91
C SER A 97 32.91 -15.10 12.26
N VAL A 98 33.19 -14.45 11.15
CA VAL A 98 32.16 -13.79 10.34
C VAL A 98 32.14 -14.42 8.96
N ARG A 99 30.92 -14.75 8.46
CA ARG A 99 30.73 -15.33 7.14
C ARG A 99 29.51 -14.75 6.45
N THR A 100 29.37 -14.98 5.18
CA THR A 100 28.13 -14.68 4.44
C THR A 100 26.99 -15.60 4.89
N LEU A 101 25.75 -15.20 4.60
CA LEU A 101 24.57 -16.00 4.87
C LEU A 101 24.61 -17.32 4.08
N ALA A 102 24.42 -18.44 4.75
CA ALA A 102 24.33 -19.76 4.14
C ALA A 102 22.87 -20.22 3.98
N PRO A 103 22.58 -21.17 3.07
CA PRO A 103 21.20 -21.67 2.87
C PRO A 103 20.53 -22.19 4.15
N GLU A 104 21.31 -22.78 5.07
CA GLU A 104 20.78 -23.28 6.35
C GLU A 104 20.30 -22.15 7.27
N ASP A 105 20.88 -20.96 7.13
CA ASP A 105 20.48 -19.79 7.92
C ASP A 105 19.14 -19.23 7.44
N ILE A 106 18.80 -19.47 6.20
CA ILE A 106 17.61 -18.96 5.49
C ILE A 106 16.33 -19.61 6.00
N THR A 107 16.37 -20.86 6.43
CA THR A 107 15.21 -21.61 6.90
C THR A 107 14.44 -20.90 8.03
N TYR A 108 15.13 -20.07 8.82
CA TYR A 108 14.50 -19.26 9.86
C TYR A 108 13.69 -18.10 9.33
N LEU A 109 14.03 -17.56 8.17
CA LEU A 109 13.28 -16.46 7.57
C LEU A 109 11.92 -16.94 7.06
N ASN A 110 11.86 -18.17 6.54
CA ASN A 110 10.63 -18.76 6.03
C ASN A 110 9.50 -18.80 7.06
N GLN A 111 9.80 -18.94 8.35
CA GLN A 111 8.78 -18.95 9.41
C GLN A 111 8.05 -17.59 9.57
N PHE A 112 8.64 -16.50 9.10
CA PHE A 112 8.06 -15.16 9.15
C PHE A 112 7.41 -14.74 7.85
N MET A 113 7.61 -15.51 6.77
CA MET A 113 7.01 -15.24 5.48
C MET A 113 5.52 -15.59 5.49
N GLY A 114 4.74 -14.80 4.77
CA GLY A 114 3.30 -14.99 4.64
C GLY A 114 2.90 -15.66 3.34
N GLU A 115 1.76 -15.24 2.80
CA GLU A 115 1.11 -15.85 1.67
C GLU A 115 1.33 -15.08 0.35
N ILE A 116 1.59 -13.76 0.44
CA ILE A 116 1.64 -12.89 -0.75
C ILE A 116 3.08 -12.71 -1.21
N GLU A 117 3.48 -13.52 -2.17
CA GLU A 117 4.82 -13.51 -2.75
C GLU A 117 5.01 -12.30 -3.66
N VAL A 118 6.16 -11.61 -3.50
CA VAL A 118 6.45 -10.40 -4.29
C VAL A 118 7.83 -10.42 -4.95
N GLY A 119 8.73 -11.30 -4.53
CA GLY A 119 10.08 -11.35 -5.06
C GLY A 119 10.98 -12.31 -4.27
N LEU A 120 12.29 -12.15 -4.42
CA LEU A 120 13.31 -12.93 -3.73
C LEU A 120 14.07 -12.04 -2.73
N VAL A 121 14.49 -12.62 -1.61
CA VAL A 121 15.39 -11.95 -0.67
C VAL A 121 16.70 -11.61 -1.35
N VAL A 122 17.20 -10.41 -1.10
CA VAL A 122 18.49 -9.94 -1.62
C VAL A 122 19.49 -9.83 -0.47
N SER A 123 20.72 -10.30 -0.72
CA SER A 123 21.89 -10.00 0.10
C SER A 123 22.89 -9.20 -0.75
N GLY A 124 23.12 -7.95 -0.35
CA GLY A 124 23.86 -6.98 -1.17
C GLY A 124 23.17 -6.71 -2.51
N GLN A 125 23.77 -7.16 -3.60
CA GLN A 125 23.22 -7.03 -4.96
C GLN A 125 22.76 -8.37 -5.56
N ARG A 126 22.68 -9.43 -4.76
CA ARG A 126 22.40 -10.78 -5.27
C ARG A 126 21.11 -11.33 -4.69
N PRO A 127 20.10 -11.62 -5.53
CA PRO A 127 18.95 -12.39 -5.11
C PRO A 127 19.38 -13.77 -4.62
N ILE A 128 18.80 -14.21 -3.52
CA ILE A 128 19.04 -15.55 -2.97
C ILE A 128 18.03 -16.50 -3.60
N PRO A 129 18.47 -17.47 -4.39
CA PRO A 129 17.57 -18.46 -5.00
C PRO A 129 16.77 -19.20 -3.92
N ASP A 130 15.55 -19.56 -4.25
CA ASP A 130 14.64 -20.36 -3.41
C ASP A 130 14.25 -19.71 -2.06
N LEU A 131 14.53 -18.38 -1.90
CA LEU A 131 14.07 -17.63 -0.73
C LEU A 131 13.08 -16.53 -1.14
N PRO A 132 11.79 -16.86 -1.29
CA PRO A 132 10.80 -15.87 -1.64
C PRO A 132 10.49 -14.93 -0.48
N VAL A 133 10.28 -13.66 -0.82
CA VAL A 133 9.73 -12.65 0.10
C VAL A 133 8.21 -12.71 -0.01
N ARG A 134 7.55 -13.06 1.10
CA ARG A 134 6.09 -13.14 1.17
C ARG A 134 5.55 -12.26 2.29
N ILE A 135 4.66 -11.35 1.93
CA ILE A 135 3.98 -10.47 2.90
C ILE A 135 2.83 -11.24 3.55
N PRO A 136 2.72 -11.25 4.89
CA PRO A 136 1.61 -11.92 5.55
C PRO A 136 0.28 -11.19 5.27
N ALA A 137 -0.71 -11.88 4.75
CA ALA A 137 -2.02 -11.30 4.40
C ALA A 137 -2.72 -10.62 5.60
N LYS A 138 -2.61 -11.23 6.78
CA LYS A 138 -3.21 -10.72 8.04
C LYS A 138 -2.77 -9.32 8.47
N VAL A 139 -1.61 -8.83 7.97
CA VAL A 139 -1.12 -7.48 8.34
C VAL A 139 -1.62 -6.41 7.37
N LEU A 140 -2.19 -6.77 6.22
CA LEU A 140 -2.58 -5.83 5.18
C LEU A 140 -3.76 -4.94 5.59
N SER A 141 -4.70 -5.44 6.39
CA SER A 141 -5.76 -4.62 6.99
C SER A 141 -5.25 -3.55 7.98
N GLN A 142 -3.94 -3.56 8.28
CA GLN A 142 -3.28 -2.58 9.14
C GLN A 142 -2.52 -1.51 8.34
N HIS A 143 -2.97 -1.26 7.13
CA HIS A 143 -2.48 -0.28 6.16
C HIS A 143 -1.07 -0.57 5.63
N MET A 144 -0.90 -0.26 4.36
CA MET A 144 0.32 -0.45 3.59
C MET A 144 0.68 0.84 2.85
N GLY A 145 1.97 1.11 2.70
CA GLY A 145 2.49 2.17 1.84
C GLY A 145 3.46 1.62 0.82
N VAL A 146 3.33 2.05 -0.44
CA VAL A 146 4.27 1.77 -1.53
C VAL A 146 4.88 3.09 -1.99
N PHE A 147 6.16 3.23 -1.77
CA PHE A 147 6.91 4.47 -1.95
C PHE A 147 8.03 4.27 -2.96
N ALA A 148 7.99 5.01 -4.05
CA ALA A 148 8.96 4.83 -5.13
C ALA A 148 9.13 6.11 -5.94
N THR A 149 10.35 6.46 -6.30
CA THR A 149 10.59 7.44 -7.36
C THR A 149 10.10 6.90 -8.71
N THR A 150 9.78 7.78 -9.66
CA THR A 150 9.35 7.40 -11.01
C THR A 150 10.35 6.44 -11.67
N GLY A 151 9.85 5.38 -12.30
CA GLY A 151 10.68 4.43 -13.04
C GLY A 151 11.31 3.31 -12.22
N MET A 152 11.16 3.29 -10.88
CA MET A 152 11.75 2.27 -10.00
C MET A 152 11.00 0.92 -10.02
N GLY A 153 9.88 0.80 -10.74
CA GLY A 153 9.16 -0.47 -10.87
C GLY A 153 7.89 -0.59 -10.02
N LYS A 154 7.33 0.53 -9.53
CA LYS A 154 6.12 0.56 -8.72
C LYS A 154 4.94 -0.20 -9.35
N SER A 155 4.62 0.05 -10.63
CA SER A 155 3.53 -0.64 -11.33
C SER A 155 3.81 -2.15 -11.47
N ASN A 156 5.07 -2.56 -11.71
CA ASN A 156 5.45 -3.96 -11.72
C ASN A 156 5.25 -4.62 -10.35
N PHE A 157 5.68 -3.97 -9.26
CA PHE A 157 5.44 -4.46 -7.90
C PHE A 157 3.94 -4.66 -7.65
N MET A 158 3.11 -3.69 -8.00
CA MET A 158 1.66 -3.79 -7.79
C MET A 158 1.03 -4.90 -8.65
N LYS A 159 1.49 -5.10 -9.88
CA LYS A 159 1.03 -6.23 -10.72
C LYS A 159 1.37 -7.58 -10.09
N VAL A 160 2.62 -7.76 -9.62
CA VAL A 160 3.04 -8.99 -8.90
C VAL A 160 2.25 -9.18 -7.62
N PHE A 161 2.05 -8.11 -6.84
CA PHE A 161 1.26 -8.14 -5.62
C PHE A 161 -0.20 -8.55 -5.90
N CYS A 162 -0.83 -8.02 -6.95
CA CYS A 162 -2.16 -8.41 -7.39
C CYS A 162 -2.20 -9.87 -7.85
N ALA A 163 -1.26 -10.31 -8.67
CA ALA A 163 -1.17 -11.69 -9.16
C ALA A 163 -1.04 -12.70 -8.01
N SER A 164 -0.14 -12.42 -7.07
CA SER A 164 0.00 -13.23 -5.88
C SER A 164 -1.27 -13.23 -5.01
N SER A 165 -1.99 -12.11 -4.96
CA SER A 165 -3.26 -12.01 -4.23
C SER A 165 -4.37 -12.81 -4.91
N ILE A 166 -4.41 -12.86 -6.26
CA ILE A 166 -5.32 -13.71 -7.05
C ILE A 166 -5.15 -15.18 -6.67
N SER A 167 -3.91 -15.66 -6.60
CA SER A 167 -3.62 -17.07 -6.23
C SER A 167 -3.84 -17.34 -4.75
N ALA A 168 -3.44 -16.45 -3.87
CA ALA A 168 -3.51 -16.66 -2.42
C ALA A 168 -4.95 -16.64 -1.87
N ARG A 169 -5.81 -15.76 -2.40
CA ARG A 169 -7.22 -15.58 -1.99
C ARG A 169 -7.43 -15.46 -0.47
N LYS A 170 -6.59 -14.66 0.18
CA LYS A 170 -6.61 -14.48 1.65
C LYS A 170 -7.30 -13.19 2.11
N PHE A 171 -7.54 -12.25 1.21
CA PHE A 171 -8.19 -10.97 1.48
C PHE A 171 -8.73 -10.37 0.18
N GLY A 172 -9.72 -9.48 0.29
CA GLY A 172 -10.19 -8.68 -0.85
C GLY A 172 -9.20 -7.56 -1.18
N LEU A 173 -8.90 -7.35 -2.45
CA LEU A 173 -8.05 -6.27 -2.91
C LEU A 173 -8.79 -5.41 -3.93
N LEU A 174 -9.01 -4.13 -3.62
CA LEU A 174 -9.56 -3.17 -4.59
C LEU A 174 -8.44 -2.35 -5.19
N ILE A 175 -8.38 -2.28 -6.52
CA ILE A 175 -7.48 -1.42 -7.26
C ILE A 175 -8.25 -0.64 -8.33
N ILE A 176 -7.96 0.66 -8.47
CA ILE A 176 -8.52 1.50 -9.53
C ILE A 176 -7.45 1.74 -10.58
N ASP A 177 -7.81 1.54 -11.84
CA ASP A 177 -6.90 1.62 -13.00
C ASP A 177 -7.34 2.75 -13.97
N PRO A 178 -6.94 3.99 -13.70
CA PRO A 178 -7.26 5.11 -14.59
C PRO A 178 -6.41 5.13 -15.85
N HIS A 179 -5.33 4.35 -15.89
CA HIS A 179 -4.37 4.35 -17.01
C HIS A 179 -4.49 3.11 -17.91
N GLY A 180 -5.24 2.08 -17.50
CA GLY A 180 -5.38 0.82 -18.22
C GLY A 180 -4.13 -0.06 -18.16
N GLU A 181 -3.27 0.13 -17.15
CA GLU A 181 -2.01 -0.61 -17.01
C GLU A 181 -2.19 -2.01 -16.41
N TYR A 182 -3.23 -2.19 -15.57
CA TYR A 182 -3.42 -3.42 -14.81
C TYR A 182 -4.31 -4.43 -15.52
N ALA A 183 -5.35 -4.00 -16.25
CA ALA A 183 -6.33 -4.92 -16.84
C ALA A 183 -5.73 -5.80 -17.94
N ALA A 184 -5.46 -5.22 -19.09
CA ALA A 184 -4.99 -5.93 -20.30
C ALA A 184 -3.47 -5.77 -20.55
N GLY A 185 -2.82 -4.81 -19.88
CA GLY A 185 -1.46 -4.37 -20.15
C GLY A 185 -1.43 -3.18 -21.12
N LEU A 186 -0.27 -2.53 -21.24
CA LEU A 186 -0.11 -1.35 -22.09
C LEU A 186 -0.16 -1.76 -23.58
N SER A 187 -1.05 -1.17 -24.32
CA SER A 187 -1.19 -1.40 -25.79
C SER A 187 0.03 -0.95 -26.60
N SER A 188 0.94 -0.16 -26.01
CA SER A 188 2.19 0.31 -26.62
C SER A 188 3.35 -0.68 -26.52
N ASP A 189 3.22 -1.70 -25.68
CA ASP A 189 4.24 -2.70 -25.44
C ASP A 189 3.65 -4.11 -25.63
N PHE A 190 4.02 -4.78 -26.70
CA PHE A 190 3.52 -6.12 -27.05
C PHE A 190 3.90 -7.21 -26.03
N GLU A 191 4.90 -6.96 -25.19
CA GLU A 191 5.31 -7.87 -24.11
C GLU A 191 4.56 -7.59 -22.80
N SER A 192 3.90 -6.45 -22.65
CA SER A 192 3.20 -6.07 -21.44
C SER A 192 1.89 -6.85 -21.27
N ARG A 193 1.84 -7.72 -20.29
CA ARG A 193 0.64 -8.46 -19.90
C ARG A 193 -0.08 -7.78 -18.73
N GLY A 194 -1.40 -7.87 -18.69
CA GLY A 194 -2.22 -7.42 -17.56
C GLY A 194 -2.76 -8.59 -16.74
N LEU A 195 -3.49 -8.28 -15.66
CA LEU A 195 -4.02 -9.26 -14.72
C LEU A 195 -5.02 -10.25 -15.34
N LEU A 196 -5.67 -9.88 -16.44
CA LEU A 196 -6.54 -10.78 -17.21
C LEU A 196 -5.80 -11.98 -17.81
N HIS A 197 -4.47 -11.91 -17.94
CA HIS A 197 -3.64 -13.02 -18.43
C HIS A 197 -3.20 -13.98 -17.31
N HIS A 198 -3.56 -13.69 -16.06
CA HIS A 198 -3.23 -14.58 -14.94
C HIS A 198 -3.97 -15.91 -15.08
N PRO A 199 -3.32 -17.09 -14.86
CA PRO A 199 -3.95 -18.41 -15.02
C PRO A 199 -5.21 -18.61 -14.18
N GLU A 200 -5.32 -17.96 -13.02
CA GLU A 200 -6.46 -18.06 -12.10
C GLU A 200 -7.36 -16.81 -12.14
N ALA A 201 -7.28 -15.99 -13.21
CA ALA A 201 -8.08 -14.77 -13.33
C ALA A 201 -9.58 -15.05 -13.25
N ASP A 202 -10.06 -16.11 -13.87
CA ASP A 202 -11.50 -16.48 -13.89
C ASP A 202 -12.10 -16.65 -12.49
N THR A 203 -11.30 -17.06 -11.53
CA THR A 203 -11.78 -17.33 -10.16
C THR A 203 -11.39 -16.28 -9.14
N GLY A 204 -10.21 -15.69 -9.29
CA GLY A 204 -9.61 -14.78 -8.30
C GLY A 204 -9.65 -13.29 -8.66
N LEU A 205 -10.07 -12.95 -9.90
CA LEU A 205 -10.14 -11.57 -10.39
C LEU A 205 -11.58 -11.22 -10.80
N ALA A 206 -12.02 -10.02 -10.46
CA ALA A 206 -13.24 -9.42 -11.00
C ALA A 206 -12.92 -8.03 -11.58
N VAL A 207 -13.21 -7.82 -12.85
CA VAL A 207 -12.95 -6.54 -13.52
C VAL A 207 -14.27 -5.85 -13.80
N TYR A 208 -14.40 -4.61 -13.33
CA TYR A 208 -15.53 -3.72 -13.61
C TYR A 208 -15.03 -2.57 -14.47
N SER A 209 -15.64 -2.36 -15.64
CA SER A 209 -15.13 -1.40 -16.62
C SER A 209 -16.23 -0.49 -17.17
N ILE A 210 -15.83 0.75 -17.51
CA ILE A 210 -16.64 1.73 -18.24
C ILE A 210 -16.48 1.60 -19.76
N GLN A 211 -15.67 0.68 -20.25
CA GLN A 211 -15.46 0.49 -21.67
C GLN A 211 -16.74 0.04 -22.37
N ASN A 212 -16.77 0.15 -23.70
CA ASN A 212 -17.94 -0.27 -24.49
C ASN A 212 -18.20 -1.79 -24.33
N GLU A 213 -19.44 -2.18 -24.58
CA GLU A 213 -19.92 -3.56 -24.43
C GLU A 213 -19.05 -4.57 -25.18
N ARG A 214 -18.67 -4.28 -26.41
CA ARG A 214 -17.82 -5.17 -27.22
C ARG A 214 -16.49 -5.51 -26.52
N ILE A 215 -15.80 -4.52 -25.97
CA ILE A 215 -14.52 -4.73 -25.27
C ILE A 215 -14.76 -5.50 -23.97
N ARG A 216 -15.83 -5.16 -23.24
CA ARG A 216 -16.17 -5.88 -22.01
C ARG A 216 -16.48 -7.35 -22.26
N ASP A 217 -17.21 -7.66 -23.34
CA ASP A 217 -17.54 -9.03 -23.72
C ASP A 217 -16.31 -9.81 -24.17
N GLU A 218 -15.44 -9.18 -25.00
CA GLU A 218 -14.18 -9.80 -25.45
C GLU A 218 -13.23 -10.13 -24.28
N LEU A 219 -13.24 -9.33 -23.22
CA LEU A 219 -12.33 -9.46 -22.07
C LEU A 219 -13.02 -9.98 -20.80
N ALA A 220 -14.26 -10.44 -20.89
CA ALA A 220 -15.08 -10.93 -19.77
C ALA A 220 -15.17 -9.94 -18.57
N MET A 221 -15.24 -8.65 -18.87
CA MET A 221 -15.36 -7.57 -17.89
C MET A 221 -16.84 -7.29 -17.58
N LYS A 222 -17.13 -7.00 -16.31
CA LYS A 222 -18.45 -6.53 -15.86
C LYS A 222 -18.61 -5.04 -16.15
N GLN A 223 -19.85 -4.59 -16.40
CA GLN A 223 -20.12 -3.17 -16.51
C GLN A 223 -20.01 -2.48 -15.16
N LEU A 224 -19.33 -1.33 -15.10
CA LEU A 224 -19.30 -0.48 -13.92
C LEU A 224 -20.50 0.47 -13.93
N LEU A 225 -21.35 0.39 -12.93
CA LEU A 225 -22.50 1.27 -12.72
C LEU A 225 -22.57 1.72 -11.27
N ILE A 226 -22.89 3.00 -11.06
CA ILE A 226 -23.15 3.59 -9.74
C ILE A 226 -24.58 4.15 -9.75
N ASN A 227 -25.38 3.78 -8.78
CA ASN A 227 -26.74 4.30 -8.64
C ASN A 227 -26.73 5.65 -7.93
N HIS A 228 -27.70 6.50 -8.22
CA HIS A 228 -27.94 7.74 -7.47
C HIS A 228 -28.10 7.48 -5.95
N ASP A 229 -28.65 6.32 -5.55
CA ASP A 229 -28.81 5.94 -4.15
C ASP A 229 -27.48 5.54 -3.47
N ASP A 230 -26.45 5.19 -4.26
CA ASP A 230 -25.11 4.94 -3.71
C ASP A 230 -24.37 6.23 -3.34
N LEU A 231 -24.89 7.38 -3.79
CA LEU A 231 -24.26 8.68 -3.60
C LEU A 231 -24.63 9.28 -2.24
N MET A 232 -23.65 9.86 -1.60
CA MET A 232 -23.86 10.76 -0.47
C MET A 232 -23.34 12.16 -0.80
N ILE A 233 -24.03 13.17 -0.32
CA ILE A 233 -23.59 14.56 -0.50
C ILE A 233 -22.18 14.80 0.08
N THR A 234 -21.79 14.05 1.11
CA THR A 234 -20.43 14.07 1.66
C THR A 234 -19.36 13.64 0.66
N ASP A 235 -19.68 12.82 -0.33
CA ASP A 235 -18.72 12.40 -1.36
C ASP A 235 -18.31 13.61 -2.23
N LEU A 236 -19.19 14.62 -2.37
CA LEU A 236 -18.92 15.85 -3.10
C LEU A 236 -17.91 16.77 -2.39
N THR A 237 -17.88 16.74 -1.06
CA THR A 237 -16.93 17.55 -0.28
C THR A 237 -15.46 17.13 -0.47
N LEU A 238 -15.24 15.90 -0.95
CA LEU A 238 -13.92 15.38 -1.28
C LEU A 238 -13.37 15.93 -2.60
N ILE A 239 -14.26 16.35 -3.49
CA ILE A 239 -13.94 16.66 -4.87
C ILE A 239 -13.80 18.16 -5.09
N PHE A 240 -14.64 18.94 -4.40
CA PHE A 240 -14.74 20.38 -4.62
C PHE A 240 -14.18 21.18 -3.44
N ASP A 241 -13.47 22.25 -3.75
CA ASP A 241 -13.05 23.24 -2.76
C ASP A 241 -14.24 24.15 -2.47
N LEU A 242 -14.86 23.96 -1.31
CA LEU A 242 -16.08 24.66 -0.91
C LEU A 242 -15.77 25.79 0.07
N LEU A 243 -16.39 26.94 -0.15
CA LEU A 243 -16.41 28.02 0.84
C LEU A 243 -17.23 27.58 2.09
N PRO A 244 -17.03 28.22 3.26
CA PRO A 244 -17.72 27.83 4.49
C PRO A 244 -19.25 27.78 4.36
N SER A 245 -19.87 28.74 3.62
CA SER A 245 -21.31 28.77 3.37
C SER A 245 -21.81 27.63 2.48
N GLU A 246 -21.03 27.29 1.45
CA GLU A 246 -21.32 26.19 0.53
C GLU A 246 -21.20 24.84 1.26
N ARG A 247 -20.16 24.70 2.09
CA ARG A 247 -19.95 23.53 2.94
C ARG A 247 -21.06 23.35 3.95
N GLU A 248 -21.54 24.43 4.56
CA GLU A 248 -22.69 24.37 5.47
C GLU A 248 -23.94 23.84 4.74
N VAL A 249 -24.23 24.33 3.55
CA VAL A 249 -25.34 23.82 2.71
C VAL A 249 -25.13 22.32 2.44
N MET A 250 -23.97 21.91 1.98
CA MET A 250 -23.69 20.49 1.70
C MET A 250 -23.89 19.62 2.95
N ASN A 251 -23.39 20.04 4.11
CA ASN A 251 -23.55 19.31 5.37
C ASN A 251 -25.04 19.19 5.78
N LEU A 252 -25.83 20.20 5.57
CA LEU A 252 -27.27 20.15 5.84
C LEU A 252 -28.00 19.18 4.90
N LEU A 253 -27.53 19.07 3.66
CA LEU A 253 -28.11 18.16 2.67
C LEU A 253 -27.75 16.68 2.90
N THR A 254 -26.73 16.38 3.74
CA THR A 254 -26.35 14.99 4.03
C THR A 254 -27.43 14.16 4.72
N THR A 255 -28.44 14.81 5.27
CA THR A 255 -29.57 14.15 5.94
C THR A 255 -30.63 13.63 4.97
N PHE A 256 -30.51 13.97 3.69
CA PHE A 256 -31.46 13.57 2.65
C PHE A 256 -30.86 12.48 1.74
N PRO A 257 -31.68 11.60 1.16
CA PRO A 257 -31.24 10.63 0.19
C PRO A 257 -30.53 11.31 -1.00
N GLY A 258 -29.44 10.70 -1.47
CA GLY A 258 -28.64 11.27 -2.56
C GLY A 258 -29.44 11.46 -3.85
N HIS A 259 -30.31 10.51 -4.21
CA HIS A 259 -31.14 10.59 -5.41
C HIS A 259 -32.10 11.79 -5.35
N ASP A 260 -32.77 12.06 -4.21
CA ASP A 260 -33.69 13.18 -4.05
C ASP A 260 -32.98 14.52 -4.28
N ILE A 261 -31.78 14.66 -3.74
CA ILE A 261 -30.99 15.88 -3.86
C ILE A 261 -30.44 16.05 -5.28
N ILE A 262 -29.97 14.99 -5.91
CA ILE A 262 -29.46 15.04 -7.28
C ILE A 262 -30.63 15.39 -8.23
N ASP A 263 -31.75 14.69 -8.13
CA ASP A 263 -32.92 14.95 -8.98
C ASP A 263 -33.44 16.39 -8.80
N PHE A 264 -33.42 16.89 -7.57
CA PHE A 264 -33.79 18.30 -7.31
C PHE A 264 -32.84 19.27 -8.03
N PHE A 265 -31.52 19.16 -7.82
CA PHE A 265 -30.55 20.10 -8.40
C PHE A 265 -30.43 20.00 -9.92
N MET A 266 -30.83 18.88 -10.52
CA MET A 266 -30.85 18.70 -11.97
C MET A 266 -32.09 19.28 -12.62
N ASN A 267 -33.26 19.36 -11.91
CA ASN A 267 -34.54 19.63 -12.54
C ASN A 267 -35.25 20.87 -11.97
N GLU A 268 -34.89 21.34 -10.79
CA GLU A 268 -35.63 22.38 -10.06
C GLU A 268 -34.79 23.67 -9.86
N ASP A 269 -35.51 24.75 -9.57
CA ASP A 269 -34.86 26.02 -9.21
C ASP A 269 -34.35 25.96 -7.78
N VAL A 270 -33.07 26.29 -7.58
CA VAL A 270 -32.43 26.30 -6.25
C VAL A 270 -33.14 27.19 -5.22
N GLU A 271 -33.84 28.24 -5.64
CA GLU A 271 -34.53 29.10 -4.73
C GLU A 271 -35.76 28.40 -4.08
N SER A 272 -36.26 27.31 -4.71
CA SER A 272 -37.32 26.46 -4.18
C SER A 272 -36.85 25.41 -3.16
N LEU A 273 -35.53 25.16 -3.04
CA LEU A 273 -34.98 24.12 -2.17
C LEU A 273 -35.49 24.16 -0.70
N PRO A 274 -35.56 25.33 -0.03
CA PRO A 274 -36.08 25.38 1.33
C PRO A 274 -37.55 24.99 1.44
N SER A 275 -38.32 25.14 0.35
CA SER A 275 -39.72 24.73 0.29
C SER A 275 -39.84 23.22 -0.02
N HIS A 276 -39.01 22.72 -0.90
CA HIS A 276 -38.90 21.29 -1.24
C HIS A 276 -38.55 20.45 0.00
N ILE A 277 -37.55 20.86 0.76
CA ILE A 277 -37.15 20.21 2.01
C ILE A 277 -38.26 20.10 3.02
N LYS A 278 -39.13 21.14 3.13
CA LYS A 278 -40.26 21.10 4.04
C LYS A 278 -41.35 20.10 3.66
N THR A 279 -41.48 19.79 2.38
CA THR A 279 -42.53 18.91 1.87
C THR A 279 -42.09 17.44 1.76
N THR A 280 -40.80 17.17 1.58
CA THR A 280 -40.29 15.83 1.29
C THR A 280 -40.00 15.01 2.54
N ALA A 281 -39.87 15.65 3.69
CA ALA A 281 -39.32 14.98 4.86
C ALA A 281 -40.38 14.52 5.88
N HIS A 282 -40.27 13.25 6.24
CA HIS A 282 -41.16 12.59 7.22
C HIS A 282 -40.66 12.65 8.68
N ILE A 283 -39.53 13.31 8.99
CA ILE A 283 -38.89 13.31 10.33
C ILE A 283 -38.54 14.74 10.75
N GLY A 284 -38.90 15.12 11.98
CA GLY A 284 -38.86 16.48 12.57
C GLY A 284 -37.52 17.24 12.45
N ASP A 285 -37.53 18.55 12.63
CA ASP A 285 -36.50 19.59 12.52
C ASP A 285 -36.19 20.17 11.13
N HIS A 286 -36.95 19.85 10.10
CA HIS A 286 -36.73 20.39 8.74
C HIS A 286 -36.99 21.91 8.62
N GLN A 287 -37.67 22.51 9.58
CA GLN A 287 -37.84 23.97 9.59
C GLN A 287 -36.53 24.68 9.88
N ASP A 288 -35.74 24.13 10.80
CA ASP A 288 -34.40 24.66 11.11
C ASP A 288 -33.46 24.50 9.92
N ILE A 289 -33.39 23.31 9.29
CA ILE A 289 -32.59 23.06 8.11
C ILE A 289 -32.95 24.00 6.97
N ALA A 290 -34.24 24.14 6.66
CA ALA A 290 -34.71 25.03 5.61
C ALA A 290 -34.39 26.51 5.91
N GLN A 291 -34.41 26.93 7.18
CA GLN A 291 -34.03 28.27 7.59
C GLN A 291 -32.53 28.52 7.46
N ARG A 292 -31.70 27.55 7.86
CA ARG A 292 -30.24 27.62 7.75
C ARG A 292 -29.81 27.64 6.28
N ILE A 293 -30.40 26.82 5.41
CA ILE A 293 -30.16 26.86 3.96
C ILE A 293 -30.50 28.23 3.38
N ARG A 294 -31.65 28.85 3.78
CA ARG A 294 -31.96 30.22 3.38
C ARG A 294 -30.93 31.24 3.83
N SER A 295 -30.36 31.05 5.03
CA SER A 295 -29.34 31.93 5.60
C SER A 295 -28.02 31.88 4.87
N ALA A 296 -27.69 30.72 4.24
CA ALA A 296 -26.48 30.58 3.43
C ALA A 296 -26.52 31.43 2.13
N GLY A 297 -27.70 31.80 1.70
CA GLY A 297 -27.95 32.68 0.55
C GLY A 297 -28.01 31.95 -0.81
N PRO A 298 -28.62 32.58 -1.81
CA PRO A 298 -28.86 31.98 -3.12
C PRO A 298 -27.58 31.70 -3.89
N ASP A 299 -26.48 32.46 -3.68
CA ASP A 299 -25.22 32.27 -4.38
C ASP A 299 -24.55 30.99 -3.96
N ALA A 300 -24.53 30.64 -2.67
CA ALA A 300 -24.00 29.37 -2.19
C ALA A 300 -24.78 28.18 -2.77
N LEU A 301 -26.13 28.28 -2.86
CA LEU A 301 -26.95 27.24 -3.47
C LEU A 301 -26.68 27.06 -4.95
N ARG A 302 -26.47 28.15 -5.70
CA ARG A 302 -26.12 28.08 -7.14
C ARG A 302 -24.74 27.44 -7.37
N VAL A 303 -23.78 27.71 -6.49
CA VAL A 303 -22.46 27.04 -6.57
C VAL A 303 -22.62 25.55 -6.31
N VAL A 304 -23.31 25.15 -5.26
CA VAL A 304 -23.60 23.75 -4.94
C VAL A 304 -24.32 23.05 -6.11
N GLN A 305 -25.35 23.68 -6.68
CA GLN A 305 -26.06 23.15 -7.86
C GLN A 305 -25.09 22.91 -9.02
N ARG A 306 -24.28 23.89 -9.38
CA ARG A 306 -23.34 23.76 -10.49
C ARG A 306 -22.33 22.63 -10.24
N GLN A 307 -21.90 22.45 -9.01
CA GLN A 307 -20.95 21.36 -8.67
C GLN A 307 -21.63 20.00 -8.78
N ILE A 308 -22.86 19.84 -8.32
CA ILE A 308 -23.64 18.60 -8.50
C ILE A 308 -23.88 18.32 -9.99
N GLN A 309 -24.25 19.32 -10.77
CA GLN A 309 -24.42 19.19 -12.21
C GLN A 309 -23.12 18.77 -12.91
N THR A 310 -22.01 19.42 -12.57
CA THR A 310 -20.68 19.05 -13.08
C THR A 310 -20.34 17.60 -12.72
N LEU A 311 -20.60 17.17 -11.49
CA LEU A 311 -20.36 15.79 -11.09
C LEU A 311 -21.19 14.80 -11.92
N VAL A 312 -22.48 15.06 -12.08
CA VAL A 312 -23.37 14.20 -12.89
C VAL A 312 -22.89 14.12 -14.33
N GLU A 313 -22.42 15.24 -14.92
CA GLU A 313 -21.86 15.26 -16.26
C GLU A 313 -20.60 14.42 -16.39
N ILE A 314 -19.60 14.62 -15.51
CA ILE A 314 -18.32 13.86 -15.57
C ILE A 314 -18.49 12.39 -15.21
N SER A 315 -19.56 12.07 -14.47
CA SER A 315 -19.89 10.71 -14.03
C SER A 315 -20.89 10.01 -14.95
N SER A 316 -21.37 10.69 -15.98
CA SER A 316 -22.46 10.19 -16.88
C SER A 316 -22.16 8.83 -17.51
N ILE A 317 -20.90 8.45 -17.65
CA ILE A 317 -20.48 7.16 -18.21
C ILE A 317 -20.85 5.99 -17.29
N PHE A 318 -20.76 6.18 -15.98
CA PHE A 318 -21.01 5.11 -15.01
C PHE A 318 -22.23 5.40 -14.09
N LEU A 319 -22.75 6.63 -14.08
CA LEU A 319 -23.86 6.99 -13.24
C LEU A 319 -25.18 6.50 -13.86
N HIS A 320 -25.94 5.70 -13.13
CA HIS A 320 -27.19 5.10 -13.56
C HIS A 320 -28.32 5.35 -12.54
N LYS A 321 -29.57 5.40 -13.01
CA LYS A 321 -30.70 5.71 -12.11
C LYS A 321 -31.13 4.56 -11.21
N THR A 322 -31.00 3.32 -11.69
CA THR A 322 -31.61 2.15 -11.04
C THR A 322 -30.65 1.00 -10.76
N GLU A 323 -29.53 0.92 -11.49
CA GLU A 323 -28.57 -0.19 -11.38
C GLU A 323 -27.29 0.25 -10.70
N SER A 324 -26.70 -0.66 -9.91
CA SER A 324 -25.44 -0.44 -9.19
C SER A 324 -24.58 -1.69 -9.21
N SER A 325 -23.30 -1.49 -9.43
CA SER A 325 -22.27 -2.52 -9.26
C SER A 325 -21.69 -2.56 -7.85
N VAL A 326 -21.97 -1.58 -7.00
CA VAL A 326 -21.33 -1.44 -5.67
C VAL A 326 -21.52 -2.68 -4.81
N SER A 327 -22.74 -3.22 -4.76
CA SER A 327 -23.02 -4.44 -4.00
C SER A 327 -22.24 -5.65 -4.53
N SER A 328 -22.17 -5.83 -5.87
CA SER A 328 -21.41 -6.91 -6.50
C SER A 328 -19.90 -6.77 -6.27
N ILE A 329 -19.37 -5.54 -6.32
CA ILE A 329 -17.96 -5.24 -5.99
C ILE A 329 -17.67 -5.64 -4.54
N ILE A 330 -18.54 -5.31 -3.61
CA ILE A 330 -18.38 -5.65 -2.19
C ILE A 330 -18.43 -7.16 -1.96
N GLU A 331 -19.35 -7.88 -2.60
CA GLU A 331 -19.43 -9.34 -2.48
C GLU A 331 -18.18 -10.02 -3.09
N ASP A 332 -17.69 -9.56 -4.26
CA ASP A 332 -16.42 -10.07 -4.82
C ASP A 332 -15.23 -9.83 -3.87
N LEU A 333 -15.19 -8.68 -3.17
CA LEU A 333 -14.16 -8.40 -2.14
C LEU A 333 -14.31 -9.30 -0.90
N LEU A 334 -15.53 -9.58 -0.46
CA LEU A 334 -15.80 -10.53 0.64
C LEU A 334 -15.42 -11.96 0.26
N ASP A 335 -15.49 -12.32 -1.02
CA ASP A 335 -15.00 -13.59 -1.58
C ASP A 335 -13.47 -13.63 -1.71
N ASN A 336 -12.75 -12.67 -1.17
CA ASN A 336 -11.28 -12.54 -1.25
C ASN A 336 -10.76 -12.48 -2.69
N LYS A 337 -11.49 -11.84 -3.60
CA LYS A 337 -11.03 -11.58 -4.97
C LYS A 337 -10.25 -10.27 -5.05
N VAL A 338 -9.40 -10.19 -6.06
CA VAL A 338 -8.88 -8.92 -6.56
C VAL A 338 -9.97 -8.30 -7.42
N VAL A 339 -10.41 -7.10 -7.05
CA VAL A 339 -11.39 -6.31 -7.81
C VAL A 339 -10.68 -5.16 -8.48
N LEU A 340 -10.67 -5.16 -9.80
CA LEU A 340 -10.08 -4.13 -10.64
C LEU A 340 -11.18 -3.24 -11.22
N ILE A 341 -11.08 -1.94 -10.98
CA ILE A 341 -11.97 -0.93 -11.55
C ILE A 341 -11.25 -0.25 -12.72
N ASP A 342 -11.57 -0.70 -13.92
CA ASP A 342 -10.97 -0.21 -15.18
C ASP A 342 -11.75 1.03 -15.67
N ILE A 343 -11.12 2.20 -15.54
CA ILE A 343 -11.71 3.51 -15.87
C ILE A 343 -10.79 4.35 -16.77
N PRO A 344 -10.37 3.83 -17.91
CA PRO A 344 -9.39 4.49 -18.74
C PRO A 344 -9.83 5.89 -19.15
N ARG A 345 -8.90 6.85 -19.07
CA ARG A 345 -9.08 8.26 -19.45
C ARG A 345 -10.11 9.02 -18.61
N MET A 346 -10.45 8.54 -17.44
CA MET A 346 -11.32 9.27 -16.53
C MET A 346 -10.58 10.46 -15.90
N SER A 347 -11.33 11.52 -15.58
CA SER A 347 -10.76 12.65 -14.86
C SER A 347 -10.42 12.27 -13.41
N GLU A 348 -9.38 12.88 -12.84
CA GLU A 348 -8.99 12.67 -11.43
C GLU A 348 -10.16 12.90 -10.45
N VAL A 349 -11.03 13.84 -10.75
CA VAL A 349 -12.22 14.16 -9.95
C VAL A 349 -13.19 12.98 -9.93
N ALA A 350 -13.48 12.40 -11.10
CA ALA A 350 -14.38 11.25 -11.20
C ALA A 350 -13.77 9.97 -10.59
N GLU A 351 -12.46 9.78 -10.71
CA GLU A 351 -11.73 8.69 -10.05
C GLU A 351 -11.87 8.77 -8.52
N LEU A 352 -11.58 9.94 -7.93
CA LEU A 352 -11.67 10.15 -6.48
C LEU A 352 -13.12 10.01 -5.97
N PHE A 353 -14.08 10.49 -6.74
CA PHE A 353 -15.50 10.33 -6.41
C PHE A 353 -15.89 8.86 -6.37
N LEU A 354 -15.59 8.11 -7.43
CA LEU A 354 -15.85 6.68 -7.53
C LEU A 354 -15.20 5.90 -6.37
N LEU A 355 -13.91 6.19 -6.11
CA LEU A 355 -13.18 5.58 -4.99
C LEU A 355 -13.83 5.89 -3.65
N SER A 356 -14.33 7.11 -3.44
CA SER A 356 -15.03 7.50 -2.21
C SER A 356 -16.33 6.70 -2.02
N VAL A 357 -17.15 6.62 -3.05
CA VAL A 357 -18.43 5.90 -3.02
C VAL A 357 -18.22 4.42 -2.69
N ILE A 358 -17.30 3.75 -3.41
CA ILE A 358 -17.00 2.33 -3.20
C ILE A 358 -16.40 2.12 -1.81
N SER A 359 -15.40 2.93 -1.40
CA SER A 359 -14.74 2.81 -0.10
C SER A 359 -15.71 2.96 1.08
N ARG A 360 -16.68 3.86 0.96
CA ARG A 360 -17.72 4.05 1.96
C ARG A 360 -18.65 2.83 2.02
N GLY A 361 -19.07 2.31 0.88
CA GLY A 361 -19.89 1.09 0.80
C GLY A 361 -19.17 -0.10 1.43
N VAL A 362 -17.88 -0.29 1.10
CA VAL A 362 -17.03 -1.34 1.68
C VAL A 362 -16.94 -1.18 3.21
N LEU A 363 -16.56 0.01 3.70
CA LEU A 363 -16.43 0.22 5.15
C LEU A 363 -17.75 -0.06 5.89
N GLN A 364 -18.88 0.38 5.35
CA GLN A 364 -20.19 0.15 5.96
C GLN A 364 -20.54 -1.34 5.99
N ARG A 365 -20.31 -2.06 4.90
CA ARG A 365 -20.58 -3.50 4.81
C ARG A 365 -19.72 -4.31 5.77
N TYR A 366 -18.41 -4.02 5.84
CA TYR A 366 -17.50 -4.68 6.76
C TYR A 366 -17.82 -4.37 8.23
N LYS A 367 -18.23 -3.13 8.55
CA LYS A 367 -18.76 -2.80 9.88
C LYS A 367 -19.98 -3.66 10.23
N ASN A 368 -20.91 -3.81 9.31
CA ASN A 368 -22.11 -4.61 9.52
C ASN A 368 -21.79 -6.10 9.72
N VAL A 369 -20.84 -6.65 8.95
CA VAL A 369 -20.38 -8.04 9.11
C VAL A 369 -19.80 -8.27 10.50
N VAL A 370 -18.90 -7.41 10.95
CA VAL A 370 -18.29 -7.50 12.30
C VAL A 370 -19.34 -7.33 13.41
N GLN A 371 -20.29 -6.41 13.24
CA GLN A 371 -21.32 -6.14 14.26
C GLN A 371 -22.40 -7.24 14.33
N SER A 372 -22.70 -7.89 13.20
CA SER A 372 -23.72 -8.95 13.16
C SER A 372 -23.25 -10.26 13.78
N GLY A 373 -21.94 -10.43 14.00
CA GLY A 373 -21.34 -11.57 14.71
C GLY A 373 -21.87 -12.91 14.20
N ARG A 374 -21.68 -13.25 12.92
CA ARG A 374 -22.17 -14.54 12.39
C ARG A 374 -21.46 -15.69 13.12
N PRO A 375 -22.18 -16.55 13.86
CA PRO A 375 -21.58 -17.72 14.48
C PRO A 375 -21.12 -18.68 13.37
N GLY A 376 -19.83 -18.98 13.31
CA GLY A 376 -19.26 -19.96 12.38
C GLY A 376 -18.29 -19.40 11.32
N GLU A 377 -18.07 -18.10 11.24
CA GLU A 377 -16.95 -17.52 10.49
C GLU A 377 -15.75 -17.38 11.43
N ASP A 378 -14.83 -18.34 11.36
CA ASP A 378 -13.67 -18.43 12.26
C ASP A 378 -12.59 -17.36 12.00
N GLU A 379 -12.61 -16.69 10.84
CA GLU A 379 -11.66 -15.63 10.50
C GLU A 379 -12.36 -14.34 10.04
N PRO A 380 -11.91 -13.17 10.50
CA PRO A 380 -12.45 -11.90 10.04
C PRO A 380 -12.08 -11.68 8.55
N HIS A 381 -13.04 -11.26 7.74
CA HIS A 381 -12.77 -10.83 6.38
C HIS A 381 -11.85 -9.59 6.40
N HIS A 382 -10.86 -9.59 5.51
CA HIS A 382 -9.95 -8.47 5.33
C HIS A 382 -10.07 -7.92 3.91
N VAL A 383 -9.90 -6.60 3.77
CA VAL A 383 -9.84 -5.92 2.48
C VAL A 383 -8.76 -4.84 2.51
N LEU A 384 -8.06 -4.70 1.38
CA LEU A 384 -7.10 -3.63 1.15
C LEU A 384 -7.60 -2.76 -0.02
N LEU A 385 -7.81 -1.47 0.22
CA LEU A 385 -8.23 -0.51 -0.77
C LEU A 385 -7.00 0.29 -1.24
N THR A 386 -6.69 0.27 -2.53
CA THR A 386 -5.53 0.99 -3.06
C THR A 386 -5.88 2.41 -3.47
N ILE A 387 -4.97 3.33 -3.23
CA ILE A 387 -5.07 4.74 -3.63
C ILE A 387 -3.78 5.11 -4.35
N GLU A 388 -3.86 5.30 -5.66
CA GLU A 388 -2.78 5.88 -6.45
C GLU A 388 -2.64 7.38 -6.15
N GLU A 389 -1.41 7.90 -6.22
CA GLU A 389 -1.09 9.29 -5.88
C GLU A 389 -1.76 9.75 -4.56
N ALA A 390 -1.58 8.93 -3.51
CA ALA A 390 -2.30 9.03 -2.24
C ALA A 390 -2.14 10.39 -1.53
N GLN A 391 -1.09 11.17 -1.84
CA GLN A 391 -0.93 12.53 -1.30
C GLN A 391 -2.08 13.46 -1.71
N ARG A 392 -2.83 13.15 -2.79
CA ARG A 392 -4.01 13.95 -3.20
C ARG A 392 -5.12 13.95 -2.15
N VAL A 393 -5.25 12.87 -1.40
CA VAL A 393 -6.34 12.67 -0.41
C VAL A 393 -5.87 12.48 1.02
N LEU A 394 -4.58 12.18 1.23
CA LEU A 394 -4.01 11.93 2.55
C LEU A 394 -3.01 13.03 2.99
N SER A 395 -3.04 14.20 2.38
CA SER A 395 -2.19 15.34 2.76
C SER A 395 -2.70 16.05 4.03
N MET A 396 -1.81 16.83 4.68
CA MET A 396 -2.15 17.59 5.90
C MET A 396 -3.22 18.67 5.64
N ASP A 397 -3.17 19.29 4.46
CA ASP A 397 -4.04 20.42 4.11
C ASP A 397 -5.36 19.98 3.48
N SER A 398 -5.56 18.68 3.24
CA SER A 398 -6.79 18.26 2.60
C SER A 398 -7.91 18.12 3.62
N GLU A 399 -8.85 19.03 3.56
CA GLU A 399 -10.19 18.83 4.13
C GLU A 399 -10.93 17.70 3.40
N LYS A 400 -10.36 17.21 2.28
CA LYS A 400 -10.81 16.14 1.39
C LYS A 400 -10.58 14.72 1.94
N THR A 401 -10.23 14.57 3.21
CA THR A 401 -9.83 13.27 3.79
C THR A 401 -10.99 12.41 4.30
N GLY A 402 -12.20 12.90 4.36
CA GLY A 402 -13.44 12.27 4.89
C GLY A 402 -13.39 10.75 5.14
N ILE A 403 -13.81 9.96 4.15
CA ILE A 403 -13.87 8.49 4.26
C ILE A 403 -12.48 7.86 4.42
N PHE A 404 -11.44 8.36 3.73
CA PHE A 404 -10.09 7.80 3.80
C PHE A 404 -9.47 8.00 5.18
N ARG A 405 -9.71 9.18 5.81
CA ARG A 405 -9.33 9.42 7.21
C ARG A 405 -10.04 8.44 8.14
N GLN A 406 -11.34 8.22 7.93
CA GLN A 406 -12.11 7.29 8.74
C GLN A 406 -11.55 5.87 8.62
N ILE A 407 -11.26 5.40 7.40
CA ILE A 407 -10.66 4.09 7.19
C ILE A 407 -9.27 4.02 7.85
N ALA A 408 -8.40 5.01 7.67
CA ALA A 408 -7.07 5.02 8.25
C ALA A 408 -7.09 4.99 9.79
N MET A 409 -8.06 5.62 10.44
CA MET A 409 -8.16 5.66 11.90
C MET A 409 -8.95 4.50 12.51
N GLU A 410 -9.95 3.97 11.80
CA GLU A 410 -10.89 3.01 12.35
C GLU A 410 -10.97 1.69 11.56
N GLY A 411 -10.59 1.69 10.29
CA GLY A 411 -10.78 0.58 9.35
C GLY A 411 -10.20 -0.73 9.85
N ARG A 412 -9.03 -0.69 10.49
CA ARG A 412 -8.40 -1.87 11.10
C ARG A 412 -9.34 -2.67 12.02
N LYS A 413 -10.23 -2.00 12.76
CA LYS A 413 -11.19 -2.66 13.66
C LYS A 413 -12.20 -3.52 12.91
N PHE A 414 -12.39 -3.23 11.63
CA PHE A 414 -13.37 -3.87 10.77
C PHE A 414 -12.71 -4.69 9.64
N GLY A 415 -11.40 -4.86 9.69
CA GLY A 415 -10.65 -5.57 8.64
C GLY A 415 -10.41 -4.76 7.35
N VAL A 416 -10.64 -3.44 7.37
CA VAL A 416 -10.46 -2.57 6.19
C VAL A 416 -9.14 -1.81 6.27
N GLY A 417 -8.22 -2.09 5.35
CA GLY A 417 -6.93 -1.42 5.19
C GLY A 417 -6.90 -0.47 3.99
N LEU A 418 -5.94 0.46 4.01
CA LEU A 418 -5.58 1.30 2.86
C LEU A 418 -4.17 0.92 2.40
N CYS A 419 -3.97 0.87 1.08
CA CYS A 419 -2.67 0.87 0.45
C CYS A 419 -2.43 2.24 -0.21
N ALA A 420 -1.57 3.05 0.39
CA ALA A 420 -1.21 4.35 -0.15
C ALA A 420 -0.01 4.22 -1.07
N ILE A 421 -0.19 4.54 -2.34
CA ILE A 421 0.85 4.51 -3.36
C ILE A 421 1.24 5.95 -3.70
N THR A 422 2.51 6.32 -3.53
CA THR A 422 2.97 7.69 -3.81
C THR A 422 4.46 7.77 -4.14
N GLN A 423 4.81 8.80 -4.90
CA GLN A 423 6.19 9.19 -5.16
C GLN A 423 6.69 10.26 -4.17
N GLN A 424 5.79 10.86 -3.39
CA GLN A 424 6.07 12.00 -2.51
C GLN A 424 5.55 11.74 -1.09
N PRO A 425 6.12 10.79 -0.36
CA PRO A 425 5.65 10.45 0.99
C PRO A 425 5.68 11.62 1.98
N LYS A 426 6.58 12.60 1.81
CA LYS A 426 6.63 13.82 2.62
C LYS A 426 5.35 14.66 2.56
N ASN A 427 4.54 14.51 1.50
CA ASN A 427 3.28 15.22 1.33
C ASN A 427 2.09 14.48 1.96
N ILE A 428 2.28 13.27 2.48
CA ILE A 428 1.26 12.55 3.26
C ILE A 428 1.28 13.04 4.72
N ASP A 429 0.11 13.20 5.30
CA ASP A 429 -0.02 13.52 6.73
C ASP A 429 0.70 12.45 7.58
N PRO A 430 1.67 12.84 8.44
CA PRO A 430 2.40 11.91 9.29
C PRO A 430 1.51 11.03 10.16
N ARG A 431 0.29 11.49 10.49
CA ARG A 431 -0.68 10.71 11.27
C ARG A 431 -1.17 9.47 10.51
N PHE A 432 -1.29 9.55 9.17
CA PHE A 432 -1.61 8.39 8.32
C PHE A 432 -0.42 7.46 8.18
N LEU A 433 0.78 8.00 7.91
CA LEU A 433 1.99 7.19 7.83
C LEU A 433 2.24 6.40 9.11
N ALA A 434 1.98 7.00 10.28
CA ALA A 434 2.14 6.34 11.57
C ALA A 434 1.15 5.17 11.82
N GLN A 435 0.03 5.13 11.09
CA GLN A 435 -0.92 4.01 11.14
C GLN A 435 -0.53 2.85 10.23
N MET A 436 0.35 3.08 9.24
CA MET A 436 0.80 2.03 8.34
C MET A 436 1.74 1.06 9.05
N ASN A 437 1.54 -0.21 8.83
CA ASN A 437 2.34 -1.28 9.42
C ASN A 437 3.17 -2.05 8.38
N THR A 438 2.94 -1.80 7.10
CA THR A 438 3.73 -2.35 6.00
C THR A 438 4.21 -1.22 5.10
N PHE A 439 5.51 -1.15 4.89
CA PHE A 439 6.20 -0.19 4.03
C PHE A 439 6.96 -0.96 2.97
N VAL A 440 6.68 -0.67 1.71
CA VAL A 440 7.46 -1.10 0.55
C VAL A 440 8.16 0.13 0.00
N VAL A 441 9.46 0.19 0.13
CA VAL A 441 10.28 1.34 -0.24
C VAL A 441 11.16 0.92 -1.41
N MET A 442 10.91 1.50 -2.59
CA MET A 442 11.68 1.27 -3.81
C MET A 442 12.39 2.59 -4.14
N GLY A 443 13.67 2.63 -4.17
CA GLY A 443 14.52 3.78 -4.47
C GLY A 443 13.91 5.18 -4.29
N LEU A 444 14.28 5.89 -3.25
CA LEU A 444 13.87 7.26 -2.97
C LEU A 444 15.08 8.20 -3.01
N ALA A 445 15.13 9.08 -4.01
CA ALA A 445 16.23 10.02 -4.18
C ALA A 445 16.18 11.19 -3.19
N ASP A 446 14.98 11.71 -2.90
CA ASP A 446 14.79 12.87 -2.02
C ASP A 446 15.03 12.50 -0.55
N ARG A 447 15.89 13.27 0.11
CA ARG A 447 16.27 13.02 1.52
C ARG A 447 15.08 13.19 2.47
N HIS A 448 14.22 14.19 2.26
CA HIS A 448 13.07 14.43 3.15
C HIS A 448 12.04 13.32 3.03
N ASP A 449 11.88 12.73 1.83
CA ASP A 449 11.02 11.56 1.63
C ASP A 449 11.56 10.36 2.43
N ARG A 450 12.88 10.10 2.38
CA ARG A 450 13.51 9.03 3.18
C ARG A 450 13.39 9.26 4.69
N GLU A 451 13.65 10.48 5.16
CA GLU A 451 13.50 10.86 6.58
C GLU A 451 12.05 10.67 7.07
N THR A 452 11.07 11.03 6.24
CA THR A 452 9.64 10.87 6.53
C THR A 452 9.26 9.40 6.70
N ILE A 453 9.68 8.55 5.75
CA ILE A 453 9.45 7.11 5.83
C ILE A 453 10.16 6.50 7.04
N ALA A 454 11.43 6.84 7.24
CA ALA A 454 12.22 6.30 8.34
C ALA A 454 11.67 6.66 9.73
N SER A 455 11.07 7.85 9.87
CA SER A 455 10.44 8.27 11.13
C SER A 455 9.08 7.62 11.39
N SER A 456 8.41 7.13 10.35
CA SER A 456 7.06 6.58 10.42
C SER A 456 7.03 5.05 10.48
N ALA A 457 8.04 4.37 9.90
CA ALA A 457 8.11 2.91 9.86
C ALA A 457 8.27 2.27 11.24
N LYS A 458 7.77 1.03 11.37
CA LYS A 458 7.85 0.27 12.64
C LYS A 458 9.25 -0.28 12.93
N HIS A 459 10.05 -0.47 11.89
CA HIS A 459 11.48 -0.79 12.01
C HIS A 459 12.30 0.47 11.78
N ASP A 460 13.49 0.54 12.35
CA ASP A 460 14.40 1.66 12.13
C ASP A 460 14.98 1.60 10.71
N LEU A 461 14.40 2.34 9.79
CA LEU A 461 14.87 2.44 8.41
C LEU A 461 16.00 3.47 8.23
N ARG A 462 16.35 4.28 9.26
CA ARG A 462 17.45 5.26 9.18
C ARG A 462 18.79 4.60 8.91
N VAL A 463 18.98 3.40 9.45
CA VAL A 463 20.20 2.60 9.24
C VAL A 463 20.30 2.09 7.81
N LEU A 464 19.23 2.14 7.02
CA LEU A 464 19.16 1.70 5.62
C LEU A 464 19.12 2.88 4.63
N ASP A 465 19.36 4.11 5.08
CA ASP A 465 19.24 5.32 4.23
C ASP A 465 20.09 5.23 2.96
N LEU A 466 21.34 4.77 3.10
CA LEU A 466 22.25 4.58 1.96
C LEU A 466 21.76 3.46 1.03
N GLU A 467 21.30 2.35 1.58
CA GLU A 467 20.74 1.25 0.80
C GLU A 467 19.50 1.68 0.02
N ILE A 468 18.56 2.40 0.67
CA ILE A 468 17.36 2.94 0.00
C ILE A 468 17.73 3.90 -1.15
N GLN A 469 18.75 4.71 -0.96
CA GLN A 469 19.22 5.65 -1.98
C GLN A 469 19.83 4.95 -3.19
N THR A 470 20.45 3.80 -2.99
CA THR A 470 21.21 3.05 -4.01
C THR A 470 20.50 1.83 -4.56
N LEU A 471 19.20 1.63 -4.22
CA LEU A 471 18.40 0.55 -4.78
C LEU A 471 18.32 0.65 -6.30
N ASP A 472 18.51 -0.48 -6.96
CA ASP A 472 18.33 -0.62 -8.39
C ASP A 472 16.83 -0.72 -8.76
N ARG A 473 16.53 -0.53 -10.05
CA ARG A 473 15.18 -0.71 -10.55
C ARG A 473 14.70 -2.15 -10.33
N GLY A 474 13.55 -2.29 -9.67
CA GLY A 474 12.99 -3.60 -9.33
C GLY A 474 13.38 -4.07 -7.92
N ASP A 475 14.26 -3.35 -7.22
CA ASP A 475 14.57 -3.66 -5.83
C ASP A 475 13.72 -2.86 -4.86
N ALA A 476 13.43 -3.45 -3.72
CA ALA A 476 12.63 -2.83 -2.66
C ALA A 476 13.14 -3.23 -1.28
N ILE A 477 12.94 -2.36 -0.30
CA ILE A 477 13.02 -2.71 1.13
C ILE A 477 11.61 -2.85 1.66
N ILE A 478 11.29 -4.03 2.20
CA ILE A 478 9.98 -4.34 2.78
C ILE A 478 10.09 -4.40 4.30
N SER A 479 9.40 -3.49 4.95
CA SER A 479 9.28 -3.41 6.41
C SER A 479 7.83 -3.67 6.82
N THR A 480 7.56 -4.74 7.56
CA THR A 480 6.21 -5.09 8.02
C THR A 480 6.26 -5.69 9.43
N ILE A 481 5.22 -5.47 10.23
CA ILE A 481 5.17 -6.02 11.60
C ILE A 481 5.14 -7.55 11.64
N GLY A 482 4.79 -8.20 10.55
CA GLY A 482 4.81 -9.67 10.43
C GLY A 482 6.21 -10.26 10.35
N ILE A 483 7.20 -9.46 10.00
CA ILE A 483 8.60 -9.86 9.81
C ILE A 483 9.46 -9.08 10.81
N PRO A 484 10.42 -9.70 11.50
CA PRO A 484 11.12 -9.08 12.64
C PRO A 484 12.11 -7.97 12.27
N PHE A 485 12.48 -7.82 10.99
CA PHE A 485 13.40 -6.80 10.47
C PHE A 485 13.07 -6.46 9.01
N PRO A 486 13.52 -5.31 8.48
CA PRO A 486 13.32 -4.96 7.08
C PRO A 486 14.08 -5.92 6.14
N ILE A 487 13.42 -6.38 5.08
CA ILE A 487 14.00 -7.30 4.10
C ILE A 487 14.24 -6.56 2.79
N SER A 488 15.44 -6.71 2.22
CA SER A 488 15.72 -6.32 0.85
C SER A 488 15.20 -7.40 -0.10
N CYS A 489 14.47 -6.97 -1.10
CA CYS A 489 13.72 -7.81 -2.03
C CYS A 489 13.99 -7.40 -3.47
N HIS A 490 14.36 -8.36 -4.30
CA HIS A 490 14.29 -8.20 -5.76
C HIS A 490 12.89 -8.65 -6.21
N VAL A 491 12.09 -7.69 -6.66
CA VAL A 491 10.69 -7.92 -7.07
C VAL A 491 10.68 -8.74 -8.36
N HIS A 492 9.85 -9.76 -8.42
CA HIS A 492 9.67 -10.54 -9.64
C HIS A 492 9.29 -9.62 -10.82
N ARG A 493 9.75 -9.95 -12.00
CA ARG A 493 9.14 -9.39 -13.20
C ARG A 493 7.77 -10.04 -13.38
N TYR A 494 6.73 -9.21 -13.56
CA TYR A 494 5.35 -9.70 -13.59
C TYR A 494 5.11 -10.75 -14.67
N GLU A 495 5.64 -10.51 -15.89
CA GLU A 495 5.50 -11.42 -17.03
C GLU A 495 6.10 -12.80 -16.76
N ASP A 496 7.26 -12.86 -16.07
CA ASP A 496 7.93 -14.10 -15.70
C ASP A 496 7.23 -14.80 -14.52
N TYR A 497 6.56 -14.03 -13.65
CA TYR A 497 5.88 -14.54 -12.47
C TYR A 497 4.57 -15.27 -12.79
N ILE A 498 3.88 -14.89 -13.88
CA ILE A 498 2.60 -15.49 -14.27
C ILE A 498 2.74 -16.65 -15.28
N GLU A 499 3.97 -16.93 -15.77
CA GLU A 499 4.28 -18.09 -16.61
C GLU A 499 4.39 -19.36 -15.79
#